data_40b439a182ab819dfe20f43850308eb9
#
_entry.id   40b439a182ab819dfe20f43850308eb9
#
_cell.length_a   1.000
_cell.length_b   1.000
_cell.length_c   1.000
_cell.angle_alpha   90.00
_cell.angle_beta   90.00
_cell.angle_gamma   90.00
#
_symmetry.space_group_name_H-M   'P 1'
#
loop_
_entity.id
_entity.type
_entity.pdbx_description
1 polymer ?
#
loop_
_entity_poly.entity_id
_entity_poly.type
_entity_poly.pdbx_seq_one_letter_code
_entity_poly.pdbx_strand_id
1 'polypeptide(L)'
;MERTTSMSFKLVNVQHRHCVFTIDENLRDFFLEDRTLLDCLFHSVTSVVSRMFFKMNKSKNYTPGFIMVLHTFGRDLKWNPHIHCLISEGGYSDDGFWRPVHHFNYTYLRNAFRTALLDEMGRRLGSSFKKIKSQCYTNHKEGFYVYAKPNKCDPETVIKYIGRYLGRPVIATSRIDSYDEDSETVTFHYNRHEDDKYIQETIPALDFIRRLIRHLSLIHISEPTRLRCIS
;
A
#
# COMPACT_ATOMS: atom_id res chain seq x y z
N MET A 1 -8.54 -12.22 17.39
CA MET A 1 -10.00 -12.21 17.10
C MET A 1 -10.67 -10.87 17.42
N GLU A 2 -10.46 -10.23 18.56
CA GLU A 2 -11.14 -8.97 18.92
C GLU A 2 -10.95 -7.79 17.93
N ARG A 3 -9.78 -7.62 17.33
CA ARG A 3 -9.50 -6.51 16.40
C ARG A 3 -10.26 -6.62 15.08
N THR A 4 -10.47 -7.82 14.58
CA THR A 4 -11.23 -8.08 13.35
C THR A 4 -12.72 -7.84 13.55
N THR A 5 -13.24 -8.17 14.72
CA THR A 5 -14.64 -7.98 15.08
C THR A 5 -14.98 -6.49 15.22
N SER A 6 -14.09 -5.70 15.87
CA SER A 6 -14.25 -4.24 15.99
C SER A 6 -14.28 -3.51 14.64
N MET A 7 -13.61 -4.04 13.61
CA MET A 7 -13.58 -3.44 12.28
C MET A 7 -14.81 -3.77 11.44
N SER A 8 -15.44 -4.94 11.67
CA SER A 8 -16.67 -5.32 10.95
C SER A 8 -17.80 -4.33 11.16
N PHE A 9 -17.91 -3.71 12.34
CA PHE A 9 -18.93 -2.72 12.65
C PHE A 9 -18.70 -1.35 11.98
N LYS A 10 -17.49 -1.10 11.46
CA LYS A 10 -17.13 0.16 10.78
C LYS A 10 -17.25 0.08 9.26
N LEU A 11 -17.51 -1.11 8.70
CA LEU A 11 -17.64 -1.30 7.27
C LEU A 11 -19.07 -1.09 6.84
N VAL A 12 -19.26 -0.23 5.86
CA VAL A 12 -20.55 -0.08 5.17
C VAL A 12 -20.78 -1.34 4.34
N ASN A 13 -21.99 -1.89 4.37
CA ASN A 13 -22.37 -3.09 3.61
C ASN A 13 -22.54 -2.76 2.11
N VAL A 14 -21.44 -2.45 1.45
CA VAL A 14 -21.36 -2.12 0.03
C VAL A 14 -20.19 -2.83 -0.63
N GLN A 15 -20.19 -2.84 -1.94
CA GLN A 15 -19.05 -3.35 -2.71
C GLN A 15 -17.81 -2.50 -2.45
N HIS A 16 -16.65 -3.15 -2.35
CA HIS A 16 -15.36 -2.49 -2.18
C HIS A 16 -14.41 -2.90 -3.31
N ARG A 17 -13.49 -2.01 -3.61
CA ARG A 17 -12.42 -2.25 -4.58
C ARG A 17 -11.07 -2.16 -3.91
N HIS A 18 -10.26 -3.20 -4.11
CA HIS A 18 -8.89 -3.23 -3.63
C HIS A 18 -7.96 -2.61 -4.66
N CYS A 19 -7.28 -1.54 -4.27
CA CYS A 19 -6.24 -0.87 -5.04
C CYS A 19 -4.90 -0.99 -4.34
N VAL A 20 -3.82 -1.16 -5.10
CA VAL A 20 -2.44 -1.16 -4.59
C VAL A 20 -1.70 -0.01 -5.25
N PHE A 21 -1.22 0.92 -4.46
CA PHE A 21 -0.46 2.09 -4.89
C PHE A 21 1.03 1.82 -4.66
N THR A 22 1.78 1.64 -5.74
CA THR A 22 3.22 1.38 -5.71
C THR A 22 4.02 2.57 -6.21
N ILE A 23 5.26 2.68 -5.76
CA ILE A 23 6.16 3.79 -6.06
C ILE A 23 7.32 3.33 -6.95
N ASP A 24 7.99 4.31 -7.57
CA ASP A 24 9.26 4.11 -8.26
C ASP A 24 10.34 3.57 -7.29
N GLU A 25 11.17 2.65 -7.76
CA GLU A 25 12.23 2.05 -6.94
C GLU A 25 13.25 3.09 -6.44
N ASN A 26 13.54 4.12 -7.24
CA ASN A 26 14.45 5.20 -6.86
C ASN A 26 13.94 6.06 -5.69
N LEU A 27 12.67 5.93 -5.32
CA LEU A 27 12.10 6.62 -4.16
C LEU A 27 12.22 5.80 -2.88
N ARG A 28 12.46 4.48 -2.97
CA ARG A 28 12.36 3.57 -1.83
C ARG A 28 13.34 3.89 -0.72
N ASP A 29 14.57 4.25 -1.06
CA ASP A 29 15.63 4.53 -0.09
C ASP A 29 15.33 5.78 0.74
N PHE A 30 14.69 6.80 0.19
CA PHE A 30 14.24 7.97 0.96
C PHE A 30 13.33 7.58 2.13
N PHE A 31 12.43 6.62 1.92
CA PHE A 31 11.54 6.10 2.97
C PHE A 31 12.25 5.18 3.96
N LEU A 32 13.39 4.61 3.59
CA LEU A 32 14.22 3.80 4.48
C LEU A 32 15.07 4.70 5.39
N GLU A 33 15.62 5.77 4.85
CA GLU A 33 16.45 6.76 5.55
C GLU A 33 15.62 7.62 6.50
N ASP A 34 14.48 8.11 6.02
CA ASP A 34 13.53 8.89 6.84
C ASP A 34 12.11 8.27 6.81
N ARG A 35 11.80 7.52 7.86
CA ARG A 35 10.51 6.84 8.01
C ARG A 35 9.31 7.80 8.15
N THR A 36 9.55 9.06 8.51
CA THR A 36 8.46 10.05 8.59
C THR A 36 7.87 10.34 7.21
N LEU A 37 8.64 10.12 6.15
CA LEU A 37 8.16 10.25 4.76
C LEU A 37 7.07 9.23 4.40
N LEU A 38 6.93 8.12 5.13
CA LEU A 38 5.85 7.16 4.91
C LEU A 38 4.45 7.79 5.06
N ASP A 39 4.33 8.86 5.84
CA ASP A 39 3.09 9.63 5.92
C ASP A 39 2.72 10.28 4.57
N CYS A 40 3.71 10.60 3.73
CA CYS A 40 3.46 11.14 2.38
C CYS A 40 2.64 10.16 1.52
N LEU A 41 2.87 8.84 1.68
CA LEU A 41 2.09 7.82 0.97
C LEU A 41 0.62 7.88 1.38
N PHE A 42 0.33 7.92 2.68
CA PHE A 42 -1.04 8.00 3.19
C PHE A 42 -1.73 9.28 2.75
N HIS A 43 -1.07 10.44 2.90
CA HIS A 43 -1.62 11.73 2.51
C HIS A 43 -1.91 11.78 1.00
N SER A 44 -0.99 11.27 0.19
CA SER A 44 -1.15 11.27 -1.27
C SER A 44 -2.32 10.38 -1.71
N VAL A 45 -2.43 9.16 -1.18
CA VAL A 45 -3.54 8.26 -1.52
C VAL A 45 -4.87 8.84 -1.05
N THR A 46 -4.95 9.36 0.18
CA THR A 46 -6.16 10.04 0.72
C THR A 46 -6.61 11.16 -0.20
N SER A 47 -5.69 12.07 -0.54
CA SER A 47 -5.98 13.23 -1.40
C SER A 47 -6.49 12.82 -2.77
N VAL A 48 -5.84 11.82 -3.39
CA VAL A 48 -6.15 11.39 -4.75
C VAL A 48 -7.48 10.65 -4.82
N VAL A 49 -7.75 9.76 -3.88
CA VAL A 49 -9.02 9.03 -3.79
C VAL A 49 -10.17 10.03 -3.56
N SER A 50 -10.08 10.87 -2.55
CA SER A 50 -11.11 11.88 -2.23
C SER A 50 -11.38 12.82 -3.42
N ARG A 51 -10.31 13.28 -4.10
CA ARG A 51 -10.43 14.16 -5.28
C ARG A 51 -11.04 13.45 -6.49
N MET A 52 -10.79 12.15 -6.66
CA MET A 52 -11.45 11.35 -7.72
C MET A 52 -12.96 11.35 -7.50
N PHE A 53 -13.43 11.05 -6.30
CA PHE A 53 -14.85 11.03 -5.97
C PHE A 53 -15.49 12.40 -6.11
N PHE A 54 -14.84 13.46 -5.63
CA PHE A 54 -15.30 14.84 -5.80
C PHE A 54 -15.51 15.21 -7.27
N LYS A 55 -14.56 14.86 -8.14
CA LYS A 55 -14.70 15.09 -9.59
C LYS A 55 -15.81 14.26 -10.22
N MET A 56 -15.97 13.00 -9.78
CA MET A 56 -17.02 12.12 -10.29
C MET A 56 -18.42 12.61 -9.93
N ASN A 57 -18.57 13.31 -8.81
CA ASN A 57 -19.84 13.90 -8.37
C ASN A 57 -20.00 15.37 -8.82
N LYS A 58 -19.48 15.73 -9.98
CA LYS A 58 -19.57 17.09 -10.55
C LYS A 58 -19.11 18.19 -9.57
N SER A 59 -18.01 17.95 -8.89
CA SER A 59 -17.40 18.85 -7.91
C SER A 59 -18.29 19.18 -6.71
N LYS A 60 -19.18 18.27 -6.31
CA LYS A 60 -19.88 18.31 -5.04
C LYS A 60 -19.22 17.36 -4.03
N ASN A 61 -19.37 17.66 -2.75
CA ASN A 61 -18.87 16.78 -1.70
C ASN A 61 -19.42 15.37 -1.86
N TYR A 62 -18.51 14.42 -1.72
CA TYR A 62 -18.80 13.02 -1.91
C TYR A 62 -17.78 12.21 -1.11
N THR A 63 -18.21 11.65 0.00
CA THR A 63 -17.33 11.00 0.97
C THR A 63 -17.33 9.49 0.77
N PRO A 64 -16.27 8.91 0.15
CA PRO A 64 -16.07 7.47 0.10
C PRO A 64 -15.55 6.95 1.44
N GLY A 65 -15.89 5.70 1.76
CA GLY A 65 -15.18 4.95 2.80
C GLY A 65 -13.94 4.29 2.21
N PHE A 66 -12.80 4.38 2.91
CA PHE A 66 -11.63 3.60 2.52
C PHE A 66 -10.73 3.27 3.69
N ILE A 67 -10.03 2.14 3.58
CA ILE A 67 -9.08 1.63 4.55
C ILE A 67 -7.74 1.49 3.86
N MET A 68 -6.69 2.02 4.49
CA MET A 68 -5.33 1.94 3.96
C MET A 68 -4.44 1.13 4.88
N VAL A 69 -3.63 0.25 4.30
CA VAL A 69 -2.61 -0.53 5.00
C VAL A 69 -1.27 -0.33 4.29
N LEU A 70 -0.27 0.12 5.04
CA LEU A 70 1.09 0.22 4.54
C LEU A 70 1.75 -1.17 4.59
N HIS A 71 2.28 -1.59 3.46
CA HIS A 71 3.24 -2.69 3.37
C HIS A 71 4.61 -2.15 2.97
N THR A 72 5.65 -2.73 3.53
CA THR A 72 7.02 -2.28 3.31
C THR A 72 7.90 -3.29 2.59
N PHE A 73 7.36 -4.46 2.25
CA PHE A 73 8.11 -5.56 1.67
C PHE A 73 7.43 -6.16 0.44
N GLY A 74 8.27 -6.64 -0.48
CA GLY A 74 7.86 -7.50 -1.57
C GLY A 74 7.81 -8.99 -1.15
N ARG A 75 7.44 -9.86 -2.07
CA ARG A 75 7.48 -11.32 -1.85
C ARG A 75 8.90 -11.84 -1.62
N ASP A 76 9.90 -11.12 -2.13
CA ASP A 76 11.34 -11.35 -2.00
C ASP A 76 11.96 -10.73 -0.72
N LEU A 77 11.13 -10.23 0.17
CA LEU A 77 11.52 -9.57 1.43
C LEU A 77 12.32 -8.27 1.24
N LYS A 78 12.46 -7.76 0.01
CA LYS A 78 13.12 -6.48 -0.23
C LYS A 78 12.23 -5.32 0.19
N TRP A 79 12.88 -4.22 0.54
CA TRP A 79 12.20 -2.98 0.89
C TRP A 79 11.40 -2.44 -0.30
N ASN A 80 10.09 -2.37 -0.14
CA ASN A 80 9.16 -1.93 -1.16
C ASN A 80 7.90 -1.31 -0.53
N PRO A 81 7.97 -0.05 -0.03
CA PRO A 81 6.83 0.58 0.60
C PRO A 81 5.71 0.83 -0.43
N HIS A 82 4.51 0.37 -0.11
CA HIS A 82 3.32 0.54 -0.93
C HIS A 82 2.06 0.52 -0.08
N ILE A 83 0.99 1.14 -0.58
CA ILE A 83 -0.29 1.21 0.13
C ILE A 83 -1.29 0.25 -0.50
N HIS A 84 -1.82 -0.66 0.30
CA HIS A 84 -3.04 -1.36 0.01
C HIS A 84 -4.22 -0.51 0.46
N CYS A 85 -5.09 -0.15 -0.47
CA CYS A 85 -6.25 0.68 -0.21
C CYS A 85 -7.52 -0.05 -0.64
N LEU A 86 -8.41 -0.25 0.30
CA LEU A 86 -9.73 -0.79 0.06
C LEU A 86 -10.69 0.38 0.02
N ILE A 87 -11.39 0.57 -1.09
CA ILE A 87 -12.23 1.75 -1.36
C ILE A 87 -13.65 1.28 -1.61
N SER A 88 -14.64 1.88 -0.94
CA SER A 88 -16.05 1.62 -1.22
C SER A 88 -16.40 2.00 -2.66
N GLU A 89 -17.22 1.18 -3.35
CA GLU A 89 -17.74 1.52 -4.69
C GLU A 89 -18.94 2.48 -4.58
N GLY A 90 -18.70 3.61 -3.94
CA GLY A 90 -19.66 4.66 -3.70
C GLY A 90 -19.26 5.55 -2.55
N GLY A 91 -20.09 6.51 -2.25
CA GLY A 91 -19.90 7.44 -1.12
C GLY A 91 -21.20 8.10 -0.72
N TYR A 92 -21.17 8.78 0.42
CA TYR A 92 -22.27 9.63 0.86
C TYR A 92 -22.10 11.04 0.32
N SER A 93 -23.17 11.60 -0.25
CA SER A 93 -23.26 13.01 -0.58
C SER A 93 -23.67 13.85 0.65
N ASP A 94 -23.54 15.16 0.59
CA ASP A 94 -23.89 16.07 1.68
C ASP A 94 -25.38 16.00 2.09
N ASP A 95 -26.23 15.53 1.19
CA ASP A 95 -27.64 15.27 1.44
C ASP A 95 -27.90 13.95 2.20
N GLY A 96 -26.83 13.22 2.58
CA GLY A 96 -26.90 11.98 3.36
C GLY A 96 -27.26 10.73 2.56
N PHE A 97 -27.39 10.83 1.22
CA PHE A 97 -27.71 9.68 0.39
C PHE A 97 -26.48 8.98 -0.15
N TRP A 98 -26.52 7.64 -0.13
CA TRP A 98 -25.51 6.81 -0.77
C TRP A 98 -25.63 6.89 -2.29
N ARG A 99 -24.49 7.13 -2.95
CA ARG A 99 -24.39 7.13 -4.42
C ARG A 99 -23.35 6.12 -4.87
N PRO A 100 -23.75 5.08 -5.63
CA PRO A 100 -22.82 4.06 -6.12
C PRO A 100 -21.91 4.65 -7.22
N VAL A 101 -20.69 4.10 -7.28
CA VAL A 101 -19.71 4.37 -8.34
C VAL A 101 -19.34 3.05 -8.98
N HIS A 102 -19.57 2.94 -10.29
CA HIS A 102 -19.34 1.69 -11.03
C HIS A 102 -18.01 1.66 -11.78
N HIS A 103 -17.35 2.81 -11.90
CA HIS A 103 -16.09 2.89 -12.64
C HIS A 103 -15.09 3.80 -11.93
N PHE A 104 -13.87 3.28 -11.73
CA PHE A 104 -12.75 4.06 -11.22
C PHE A 104 -11.86 4.48 -12.38
N ASN A 105 -11.46 5.74 -12.41
CA ASN A 105 -10.54 6.24 -13.41
C ASN A 105 -9.08 5.96 -13.00
N TYR A 106 -8.56 4.81 -13.42
CA TYR A 106 -7.20 4.38 -13.06
C TYR A 106 -6.11 5.26 -13.69
N THR A 107 -6.33 5.78 -14.89
CA THR A 107 -5.39 6.73 -15.51
C THR A 107 -5.27 7.99 -14.66
N TYR A 108 -6.39 8.49 -14.16
CA TYR A 108 -6.41 9.61 -13.22
C TYR A 108 -5.66 9.24 -11.93
N LEU A 109 -5.96 8.08 -11.33
CA LEU A 109 -5.33 7.64 -10.07
C LEU A 109 -3.80 7.53 -10.20
N ARG A 110 -3.31 6.93 -11.28
CA ARG A 110 -1.86 6.79 -11.54
C ARG A 110 -1.16 8.14 -11.62
N ASN A 111 -1.67 9.04 -12.47
CA ASN A 111 -1.08 10.36 -12.68
C ASN A 111 -1.19 11.25 -11.44
N ALA A 112 -2.37 11.26 -10.80
CA ALA A 112 -2.61 12.07 -9.62
C ALA A 112 -1.77 11.58 -8.43
N PHE A 113 -1.62 10.26 -8.23
CA PHE A 113 -0.81 9.69 -7.16
C PHE A 113 0.67 10.03 -7.33
N ARG A 114 1.24 9.85 -8.55
CA ARG A 114 2.62 10.28 -8.82
C ARG A 114 2.81 11.76 -8.47
N THR A 115 1.92 12.62 -8.96
CA THR A 115 2.03 14.07 -8.74
C THR A 115 1.91 14.42 -7.26
N ALA A 116 0.88 13.91 -6.56
CA ALA A 116 0.66 14.18 -5.15
C ALA A 116 1.84 13.73 -4.28
N LEU A 117 2.36 12.52 -4.53
CA LEU A 117 3.50 11.99 -3.77
C LEU A 117 4.77 12.79 -4.01
N LEU A 118 5.10 13.08 -5.28
CA LEU A 118 6.31 13.83 -5.62
C LEU A 118 6.26 15.28 -5.13
N ASP A 119 5.07 15.89 -5.07
CA ASP A 119 4.88 17.23 -4.51
C ASP A 119 5.03 17.23 -2.99
N GLU A 120 4.45 16.22 -2.31
CA GLU A 120 4.55 16.08 -0.87
C GLU A 120 6.00 15.83 -0.42
N MET A 121 6.69 14.89 -1.08
CA MET A 121 8.12 14.63 -0.83
C MET A 121 8.98 15.86 -1.16
N GLY A 122 8.68 16.57 -2.25
CA GLY A 122 9.40 17.77 -2.64
C GLY A 122 9.29 18.91 -1.62
N ARG A 123 8.14 19.03 -0.95
CA ARG A 123 7.95 19.99 0.16
C ARG A 123 8.81 19.65 1.37
N ARG A 124 8.99 18.36 1.68
CA ARG A 124 9.79 17.91 2.83
C ARG A 124 11.27 17.87 2.55
N LEU A 125 11.68 17.43 1.36
CA LEU A 125 13.10 17.21 0.99
C LEU A 125 13.74 18.42 0.32
N GLY A 126 12.96 19.39 -0.14
CA GLY A 126 13.48 20.65 -0.70
C GLY A 126 14.17 20.49 -2.06
N SER A 127 15.22 21.29 -2.26
CA SER A 127 15.88 21.40 -3.56
C SER A 127 16.68 20.16 -3.98
N SER A 128 17.19 19.38 -3.03
CA SER A 128 17.94 18.13 -3.30
C SER A 128 17.10 17.08 -4.03
N PHE A 129 15.79 17.10 -3.84
CA PHE A 129 14.86 16.17 -4.46
C PHE A 129 14.49 16.51 -5.92
N LYS A 130 14.77 17.72 -6.41
CA LYS A 130 14.35 18.18 -7.74
C LYS A 130 14.79 17.28 -8.88
N LYS A 131 16.01 16.77 -8.85
CA LYS A 131 16.56 15.87 -9.89
C LYS A 131 15.78 14.55 -9.95
N ILE A 132 15.59 13.90 -8.80
CA ILE A 132 14.86 12.64 -8.69
C ILE A 132 13.40 12.83 -9.11
N LYS A 133 12.75 13.90 -8.66
CA LYS A 133 11.40 14.26 -9.06
C LYS A 133 11.27 14.36 -10.59
N SER A 134 12.20 15.04 -11.26
CA SER A 134 12.22 15.18 -12.72
C SER A 134 12.39 13.81 -13.41
N GLN A 135 13.29 12.96 -12.91
CA GLN A 135 13.48 11.60 -13.42
C GLN A 135 12.22 10.75 -13.29
N CYS A 136 11.52 10.82 -12.15
CA CYS A 136 10.26 10.12 -11.97
C CYS A 136 9.19 10.54 -13.00
N TYR A 137 9.10 11.82 -13.33
CA TYR A 137 8.17 12.28 -14.39
C TYR A 137 8.56 11.77 -15.78
N THR A 138 9.86 11.70 -16.07
CA THR A 138 10.38 11.20 -17.35
C THR A 138 10.15 9.70 -17.52
N ASN A 139 10.41 8.93 -16.46
CA ASN A 139 10.33 7.47 -16.49
C ASN A 139 8.88 6.95 -16.39
N HIS A 140 8.00 7.70 -15.73
CA HIS A 140 6.61 7.31 -15.50
C HIS A 140 5.64 8.31 -16.11
N LYS A 141 5.68 8.47 -17.43
CA LYS A 141 4.81 9.42 -18.16
C LYS A 141 3.31 9.21 -17.88
N GLU A 142 2.90 7.96 -17.69
CA GLU A 142 1.52 7.57 -17.41
C GLU A 142 1.16 7.52 -15.91
N GLY A 143 2.07 8.01 -15.05
CA GLY A 143 1.91 7.97 -13.60
C GLY A 143 2.54 6.73 -12.95
N PHE A 144 2.45 6.67 -11.62
CA PHE A 144 2.89 5.49 -10.87
C PHE A 144 1.88 4.35 -10.99
N TYR A 145 2.37 3.13 -10.76
CA TYR A 145 1.51 1.96 -10.92
C TYR A 145 0.45 1.90 -9.82
N VAL A 146 -0.81 1.87 -10.24
CA VAL A 146 -1.96 1.59 -9.39
C VAL A 146 -2.63 0.33 -9.93
N TYR A 147 -2.48 -0.75 -9.17
CA TYR A 147 -3.13 -2.02 -9.49
C TYR A 147 -4.49 -2.09 -8.82
N ALA A 148 -5.49 -2.53 -9.55
CA ALA A 148 -6.78 -2.84 -8.98
C ALA A 148 -7.25 -4.18 -9.51
N LYS A 149 -7.61 -5.08 -8.59
CA LYS A 149 -8.31 -6.29 -8.97
C LYS A 149 -9.74 -5.95 -9.39
N PRO A 150 -10.22 -6.54 -10.49
CA PRO A 150 -11.61 -6.36 -10.92
C PRO A 150 -12.64 -7.06 -10.01
N ASN A 151 -12.17 -7.80 -9.01
CA ASN A 151 -13.04 -8.57 -8.14
C ASN A 151 -13.74 -7.65 -7.14
N LYS A 152 -15.04 -7.71 -7.17
CA LYS A 152 -15.90 -7.13 -6.15
C LYS A 152 -15.63 -7.84 -4.82
N CYS A 153 -15.28 -7.08 -3.81
CA CYS A 153 -15.07 -7.59 -2.46
C CYS A 153 -16.30 -7.26 -1.63
N ASP A 154 -17.01 -8.27 -1.17
CA ASP A 154 -18.03 -8.12 -0.14
C ASP A 154 -17.37 -7.79 1.23
N PRO A 155 -18.12 -7.28 2.21
CA PRO A 155 -17.57 -6.91 3.51
C PRO A 155 -16.86 -8.06 4.23
N GLU A 156 -17.32 -9.30 4.10
CA GLU A 156 -16.67 -10.47 4.74
C GLU A 156 -15.32 -10.77 4.12
N THR A 157 -15.24 -10.73 2.79
CA THR A 157 -13.96 -10.86 2.06
C THR A 157 -12.99 -9.76 2.44
N VAL A 158 -13.50 -8.53 2.63
CA VAL A 158 -12.73 -7.38 3.11
C VAL A 158 -12.15 -7.63 4.50
N ILE A 159 -12.96 -8.09 5.44
CA ILE A 159 -12.52 -8.36 6.82
C ILE A 159 -11.46 -9.46 6.84
N LYS A 160 -11.68 -10.55 6.09
CA LYS A 160 -10.71 -11.63 5.93
C LYS A 160 -9.41 -11.12 5.30
N TYR A 161 -9.52 -10.21 4.34
CA TYR A 161 -8.37 -9.59 3.67
C TYR A 161 -7.57 -8.73 4.65
N ILE A 162 -8.21 -7.80 5.34
CA ILE A 162 -7.57 -6.93 6.33
C ILE A 162 -6.95 -7.76 7.46
N GLY A 163 -7.68 -8.75 7.98
CA GLY A 163 -7.17 -9.65 9.01
C GLY A 163 -5.90 -10.38 8.59
N ARG A 164 -5.79 -10.76 7.31
CA ARG A 164 -4.56 -11.36 6.76
C ARG A 164 -3.39 -10.38 6.72
N TYR A 165 -3.63 -9.09 6.49
CA TYR A 165 -2.56 -8.10 6.37
C TYR A 165 -2.12 -7.51 7.71
N LEU A 166 -3.04 -7.41 8.68
CA LEU A 166 -2.74 -6.87 10.01
C LEU A 166 -1.97 -7.82 10.92
N GLY A 167 -2.06 -9.13 10.69
CA GLY A 167 -1.46 -10.16 11.54
C GLY A 167 -0.38 -11.00 10.85
N ARG A 168 -0.06 -10.74 9.58
CA ARG A 168 0.93 -11.56 8.88
C ARG A 168 2.35 -11.19 9.28
N PRO A 169 3.17 -12.19 9.64
CA PRO A 169 4.61 -12.02 9.69
C PRO A 169 5.14 -11.66 8.30
N VAL A 170 6.28 -10.98 8.23
CA VAL A 170 6.96 -10.60 6.98
C VAL A 170 7.18 -11.81 6.08
N ILE A 171 7.47 -12.96 6.68
CA ILE A 171 7.57 -14.25 6.02
C ILE A 171 6.86 -15.33 6.86
N ALA A 172 6.13 -16.23 6.21
CA ALA A 172 5.62 -17.44 6.86
C ALA A 172 6.76 -18.43 7.08
N THR A 173 6.81 -19.11 8.21
CA THR A 173 7.85 -20.11 8.51
C THR A 173 7.91 -21.22 7.46
N SER A 174 6.78 -21.60 6.88
CA SER A 174 6.70 -22.59 5.79
C SER A 174 7.40 -22.15 4.49
N ARG A 175 7.86 -20.91 4.39
CA ARG A 175 8.61 -20.37 3.24
C ARG A 175 10.13 -20.37 3.51
N ILE A 176 10.56 -20.73 4.69
CA ILE A 176 11.96 -20.92 5.05
C ILE A 176 12.26 -22.41 4.85
N ASP A 177 13.08 -22.72 3.86
CA ASP A 177 13.34 -24.10 3.44
C ASP A 177 14.42 -24.76 4.29
N SER A 178 15.55 -24.05 4.51
CA SER A 178 16.68 -24.56 5.28
C SER A 178 17.58 -23.45 5.82
N TYR A 179 18.35 -23.80 6.83
CA TYR A 179 19.54 -23.08 7.29
C TYR A 179 20.73 -24.02 7.20
N ASP A 180 21.80 -23.56 6.60
CA ASP A 180 23.07 -24.26 6.49
C ASP A 180 24.04 -23.61 7.47
N GLU A 181 24.52 -24.41 8.46
CA GLU A 181 25.40 -23.94 9.53
C GLU A 181 26.84 -23.71 9.04
N ASP A 182 27.32 -24.52 8.08
CA ASP A 182 28.68 -24.43 7.57
C ASP A 182 28.90 -23.18 6.73
N SER A 183 27.91 -22.83 5.90
CA SER A 183 27.95 -21.64 5.03
C SER A 183 27.25 -20.42 5.64
N GLU A 184 26.60 -20.56 6.80
CA GLU A 184 25.78 -19.54 7.47
C GLU A 184 24.73 -18.93 6.52
N THR A 185 24.04 -19.74 5.72
CA THR A 185 23.06 -19.30 4.75
C THR A 185 21.64 -19.78 5.05
N VAL A 186 20.67 -18.94 4.70
CA VAL A 186 19.24 -19.26 4.76
C VAL A 186 18.71 -19.39 3.34
N THR A 187 18.04 -20.49 3.07
CA THR A 187 17.29 -20.71 1.83
C THR A 187 15.80 -20.53 2.10
N PHE A 188 15.16 -19.71 1.28
CA PHE A 188 13.73 -19.47 1.36
C PHE A 188 13.12 -19.35 -0.04
N HIS A 189 11.80 -19.51 -0.16
CA HIS A 189 11.14 -19.45 -1.44
C HIS A 189 9.97 -18.45 -1.47
N TYR A 190 9.63 -18.02 -2.68
CA TYR A 190 8.46 -17.20 -2.97
C TYR A 190 8.02 -17.35 -4.44
N ASN A 191 6.77 -17.06 -4.72
CA ASN A 191 6.32 -16.95 -6.10
C ASN A 191 6.51 -15.51 -6.59
N ARG A 192 7.18 -15.33 -7.72
CA ARG A 192 7.38 -14.01 -8.33
C ARG A 192 6.04 -13.40 -8.75
N HIS A 193 5.90 -12.06 -8.59
CA HIS A 193 4.61 -11.41 -8.79
C HIS A 193 4.20 -11.35 -10.26
N GLU A 194 5.16 -11.25 -11.17
CA GLU A 194 4.93 -11.00 -12.60
C GLU A 194 4.38 -12.23 -13.35
N ASP A 195 4.88 -13.39 -13.02
CA ASP A 195 4.59 -14.64 -13.75
C ASP A 195 4.23 -15.82 -12.84
N ASP A 196 4.11 -15.56 -11.55
CA ASP A 196 3.85 -16.54 -10.47
C ASP A 196 4.88 -17.69 -10.41
N LYS A 197 6.05 -17.49 -11.03
CA LYS A 197 7.13 -18.46 -11.03
C LYS A 197 7.68 -18.67 -9.64
N TYR A 198 7.86 -19.93 -9.26
CA TYR A 198 8.53 -20.32 -8.03
C TYR A 198 10.00 -19.91 -8.07
N ILE A 199 10.44 -19.15 -7.09
CA ILE A 199 11.83 -18.71 -6.91
C ILE A 199 12.31 -19.19 -5.56
N GLN A 200 13.49 -19.82 -5.56
CA GLN A 200 14.22 -20.13 -4.35
C GLN A 200 15.45 -19.24 -4.28
N GLU A 201 15.67 -18.61 -3.14
CA GLU A 201 16.77 -17.68 -2.91
C GLU A 201 17.56 -18.13 -1.69
N THR A 202 18.91 -18.25 -1.82
CA THR A 202 19.83 -18.54 -0.73
C THR A 202 20.68 -17.32 -0.48
N ILE A 203 20.67 -16.81 0.74
CA ILE A 203 21.42 -15.62 1.14
C ILE A 203 22.10 -15.83 2.50
N PRO A 204 23.16 -15.05 2.83
CA PRO A 204 23.74 -15.06 4.15
C PRO A 204 22.69 -14.81 5.24
N ALA A 205 22.77 -15.53 6.35
CA ALA A 205 21.79 -15.46 7.44
C ALA A 205 21.65 -14.03 8.00
N LEU A 206 22.77 -13.30 8.10
CA LEU A 206 22.74 -11.90 8.54
C LEU A 206 22.00 -11.00 7.57
N ASP A 207 22.08 -11.24 6.26
CA ASP A 207 21.33 -10.46 5.26
C ASP A 207 19.84 -10.79 5.29
N PHE A 208 19.49 -12.06 5.53
CA PHE A 208 18.11 -12.47 5.76
C PHE A 208 17.53 -11.76 7.00
N ILE A 209 18.25 -11.76 8.13
CA ILE A 209 17.85 -11.07 9.36
C ILE A 209 17.74 -9.56 9.11
N ARG A 210 18.69 -8.94 8.41
CA ARG A 210 18.62 -7.50 8.04
C ARG A 210 17.37 -7.18 7.22
N ARG A 211 17.00 -8.04 6.25
CA ARG A 211 15.73 -7.86 5.50
C ARG A 211 14.54 -7.87 6.46
N LEU A 212 14.47 -8.82 7.40
CA LEU A 212 13.38 -8.91 8.37
C LEU A 212 13.31 -7.70 9.30
N ILE A 213 14.43 -7.29 9.89
CA ILE A 213 14.48 -6.17 10.84
C ILE A 213 14.02 -4.86 10.21
N ARG A 214 14.32 -4.62 8.93
CA ARG A 214 13.86 -3.43 8.21
C ARG A 214 12.35 -3.27 8.24
N HIS A 215 11.61 -4.36 8.33
CA HIS A 215 10.15 -4.36 8.37
C HIS A 215 9.59 -4.35 9.79
N LEU A 216 10.28 -5.01 10.74
CA LEU A 216 9.86 -5.11 12.14
C LEU A 216 9.93 -3.76 12.89
N SER A 217 10.90 -2.92 12.57
CA SER A 217 11.05 -1.61 13.23
C SER A 217 9.85 -0.69 13.04
N LEU A 218 9.01 -0.92 12.02
CA LEU A 218 7.74 -0.22 11.82
C LEU A 218 6.62 -0.74 12.73
N ILE A 219 6.72 -1.97 13.20
CA ILE A 219 5.74 -2.60 14.09
C ILE A 219 5.95 -2.15 15.54
N HIS A 220 7.18 -1.83 15.92
CA HIS A 220 7.54 -1.52 17.30
C HIS A 220 7.70 -0.03 17.63
N ILE A 221 7.89 0.85 16.64
CA ILE A 221 8.10 2.29 16.85
C ILE A 221 6.84 3.11 16.65
N SER A 222 5.91 2.66 15.84
CA SER A 222 4.58 3.24 15.76
C SER A 222 3.59 2.23 16.30
N GLU A 223 2.69 2.69 17.16
CA GLU A 223 1.52 1.92 17.61
C GLU A 223 0.94 1.03 16.52
N PRO A 224 0.29 -0.09 16.88
CA PRO A 224 -0.06 -1.15 15.95
C PRO A 224 -0.83 -0.57 14.77
N THR A 225 -0.28 -0.75 13.59
CA THR A 225 -0.91 -0.52 12.29
C THR A 225 -1.79 0.74 12.29
N ARG A 226 -1.29 1.87 11.83
CA ARG A 226 -2.13 3.05 11.59
C ARG A 226 -3.21 2.70 10.56
N LEU A 227 -4.28 2.14 11.06
CA LEU A 227 -5.55 2.05 10.37
C LEU A 227 -6.15 3.46 10.38
N ARG A 228 -6.02 4.18 9.30
CA ARG A 228 -6.82 5.39 9.10
C ARG A 228 -8.11 4.96 8.42
N CYS A 229 -9.16 4.79 9.22
CA CYS A 229 -10.53 4.85 8.70
C CYS A 229 -10.89 6.34 8.63
N ILE A 230 -11.15 6.82 7.44
CA ILE A 230 -11.75 8.13 7.24
C ILE A 230 -13.20 7.86 6.89
N SER A 231 -14.08 8.18 7.81
CA SER A 231 -15.54 8.25 7.60
C SER A 231 -15.91 9.61 7.05
#